data_45ab824213566e4bf3d1554d663835de
#
_entry.id   45ab824213566e4bf3d1554d663835de
#
_cell.length_a   1.000
_cell.length_b   1.000
_cell.length_c   1.000
_cell.angle_alpha   90.00
_cell.angle_beta   90.00
_cell.angle_gamma   90.00
#
_symmetry.space_group_name_H-M   'P 1'
#
loop_
_entity.id
_entity.type
_entity.pdbx_description
1 polymer ?
#
loop_
_entity_poly.entity_id
_entity_poly.type
_entity_poly.pdbx_seq_one_letter_code
_entity_poly.pdbx_strand_id
1 'polypeptide(L)'
;MSYPIPQWRVVLDGTDLTQRIAPRLLDLTLTECRGGEADQLDLRIHDHDGKMTLPKRGVRLAVALGWKATGLVDKGTFIVDEVEYSGAADIITVRARSADLTADMRTRRERSWHNTTLGAVLNTLAGEHGLTPRVAEALARTKLPHL
;
A
#
# COMPACT_ATOMS: atom_id res chain seq x y z
N MET A 1 -24.56 -12.20 23.11
CA MET A 1 -23.73 -12.21 21.90
C MET A 1 -22.82 -11.01 21.93
N SER A 2 -21.51 -11.20 21.84
CA SER A 2 -20.58 -10.06 21.72
C SER A 2 -20.40 -9.76 20.24
N TYR A 3 -20.72 -8.55 19.83
CA TYR A 3 -20.48 -8.09 18.46
C TYR A 3 -18.96 -7.95 18.24
N PRO A 4 -18.44 -8.34 17.07
CA PRO A 4 -17.05 -8.13 16.74
C PRO A 4 -16.73 -6.63 16.71
N ILE A 5 -15.71 -6.24 17.47
CA ILE A 5 -15.25 -4.84 17.53
C ILE A 5 -14.10 -4.69 16.53
N PRO A 6 -14.25 -3.85 15.49
CA PRO A 6 -13.19 -3.62 14.53
C PRO A 6 -12.01 -2.87 15.16
N GLN A 7 -10.82 -3.20 14.73
CA GLN A 7 -9.59 -2.50 15.08
C GLN A 7 -8.80 -2.17 13.83
N TRP A 8 -8.11 -1.07 13.87
CA TRP A 8 -7.25 -0.61 12.79
C TRP A 8 -6.03 0.10 13.36
N ARG A 9 -4.97 0.17 12.58
CA ARG A 9 -3.76 0.92 12.87
C ARG A 9 -3.27 1.60 11.59
N VAL A 10 -2.88 2.86 11.71
CA VAL A 10 -2.29 3.66 10.62
C VAL A 10 -0.99 4.26 11.09
N VAL A 11 0.09 3.99 10.36
CA VAL A 11 1.45 4.47 10.63
C VAL A 11 1.92 5.28 9.44
N LEU A 12 2.30 6.54 9.65
CA LEU A 12 2.82 7.45 8.63
C LEU A 12 4.33 7.60 8.81
N ASP A 13 5.11 7.17 7.83
CA ASP A 13 6.58 7.23 7.85
C ASP A 13 7.19 6.76 9.20
N GLY A 14 6.67 5.65 9.74
CA GLY A 14 7.11 5.09 11.02
C GLY A 14 6.45 5.69 12.27
N THR A 15 5.64 6.74 12.14
CA THR A 15 4.92 7.36 13.26
C THR A 15 3.49 6.83 13.34
N ASP A 16 3.12 6.21 14.46
CA ASP A 16 1.75 5.72 14.68
C ASP A 16 0.80 6.90 14.91
N LEU A 17 -0.14 7.07 14.00
CA LEU A 17 -1.15 8.12 14.04
C LEU A 17 -2.52 7.63 14.52
N THR A 18 -2.66 6.35 14.86
CA THR A 18 -3.94 5.72 15.17
C THR A 18 -4.73 6.48 16.22
N GLN A 19 -4.12 6.80 17.36
CA GLN A 19 -4.79 7.52 18.44
C GLN A 19 -5.15 8.97 18.06
N ARG A 20 -4.34 9.61 17.24
CA ARG A 20 -4.57 10.98 16.78
C ARG A 20 -5.71 11.06 15.78
N ILE A 21 -5.83 10.05 14.93
CA ILE A 21 -6.85 9.97 13.89
C ILE A 21 -8.17 9.40 14.44
N ALA A 22 -8.13 8.49 15.41
CA ALA A 22 -9.30 7.76 15.91
C ALA A 22 -10.52 8.64 16.20
N PRO A 23 -10.42 9.80 16.91
CA PRO A 23 -11.59 10.64 17.20
C PRO A 23 -12.10 11.41 15.98
N ARG A 24 -11.40 11.38 14.86
CA ARG A 24 -11.64 12.17 13.66
C ARG A 24 -11.92 11.33 12.42
N LEU A 25 -11.64 10.02 12.47
CA LEU A 25 -11.81 9.13 11.34
C LEU A 25 -13.29 9.01 10.98
N LEU A 26 -13.63 9.39 9.75
CA LEU A 26 -14.97 9.20 9.18
C LEU A 26 -15.08 7.83 8.55
N ASP A 27 -14.12 7.49 7.69
CA ASP A 27 -14.01 6.16 7.11
C ASP A 27 -12.57 5.83 6.71
N LEU A 28 -12.29 4.53 6.67
CA LEU A 28 -11.08 3.92 6.15
C LEU A 28 -11.53 2.81 5.21
N THR A 29 -11.21 2.96 3.93
CA THR A 29 -11.55 1.99 2.91
C THR A 29 -10.29 1.44 2.29
N LEU A 30 -10.15 0.12 2.32
CA LEU A 30 -9.09 -0.61 1.62
C LEU A 30 -9.72 -1.42 0.50
N THR A 31 -9.32 -1.13 -0.73
CA THR A 31 -9.70 -1.88 -1.93
C THR A 31 -8.53 -2.74 -2.35
N GLU A 32 -8.67 -4.05 -2.16
CA GLU A 32 -7.68 -5.04 -2.60
C GLU A 32 -8.01 -5.47 -4.03
N CYS A 33 -7.12 -5.14 -4.98
CA CYS A 33 -7.32 -5.41 -6.39
C CYS A 33 -6.70 -6.75 -6.78
N ARG A 34 -7.28 -7.39 -7.80
CA ARG A 34 -6.75 -8.64 -8.34
C ARG A 34 -6.09 -8.39 -9.70
N GLY A 35 -4.85 -8.84 -9.82
CA GLY A 35 -4.12 -8.72 -11.10
C GLY A 35 -3.53 -7.33 -11.28
N GLY A 36 -3.26 -6.83 -12.42
CA GLY A 36 -2.45 -5.69 -12.78
C GLY A 36 -2.76 -4.28 -12.21
N GLU A 37 -3.62 -4.19 -11.20
CA GLU A 37 -3.95 -2.93 -10.52
C GLU A 37 -3.39 -2.90 -9.11
N ALA A 38 -2.94 -1.71 -8.66
CA ALA A 38 -2.49 -1.50 -7.30
C ALA A 38 -3.68 -1.42 -6.34
N ASP A 39 -3.51 -1.99 -5.13
CA ASP A 39 -4.48 -1.81 -4.07
C ASP A 39 -4.57 -0.35 -3.68
N GLN A 40 -5.75 0.09 -3.30
CA GLN A 40 -6.05 1.47 -2.96
C GLN A 40 -6.51 1.60 -1.52
N LEU A 41 -5.95 2.59 -0.83
CA LEU A 41 -6.32 2.99 0.52
C LEU A 41 -6.91 4.40 0.47
N ASP A 42 -8.12 4.56 0.99
CA ASP A 42 -8.79 5.84 1.16
C ASP A 42 -9.03 6.09 2.66
N LEU A 43 -8.59 7.24 3.15
CA LEU A 43 -8.84 7.72 4.50
C LEU A 43 -9.61 9.05 4.43
N ARG A 44 -10.74 9.15 5.14
CA ARG A 44 -11.47 10.40 5.31
C ARG A 44 -11.47 10.80 6.78
N ILE A 45 -10.98 11.99 7.05
CA ILE A 45 -10.72 12.50 8.39
C ILE A 45 -11.38 13.86 8.53
N HIS A 46 -12.11 14.06 9.61
CA HIS A 46 -12.71 15.36 9.93
C HIS A 46 -11.71 16.28 10.62
N ASP A 47 -11.52 17.48 10.09
CA ASP A 47 -10.59 18.49 10.64
C ASP A 47 -11.30 19.73 11.18
N HIS A 48 -12.31 19.51 12.01
CA HIS A 48 -13.19 20.53 12.58
C HIS A 48 -12.48 21.67 13.34
N ASP A 49 -11.24 21.49 13.73
CA ASP A 49 -10.43 22.47 14.46
C ASP A 49 -9.23 22.99 13.68
N GLY A 50 -9.05 22.57 12.42
CA GLY A 50 -7.97 22.99 11.55
C GLY A 50 -6.57 22.59 12.03
N LYS A 51 -6.45 21.59 12.91
CA LYS A 51 -5.17 21.19 13.53
C LYS A 51 -4.51 19.97 12.90
N MET A 52 -5.14 19.35 11.93
CA MET A 52 -4.56 18.22 11.25
C MET A 52 -3.56 18.70 10.19
N THR A 53 -2.33 18.20 10.29
CA THR A 53 -1.33 18.44 9.26
C THR A 53 -1.59 17.50 8.08
N LEU A 54 -1.71 18.06 6.88
CA LEU A 54 -1.88 17.29 5.66
C LEU A 54 -0.61 16.48 5.38
N PRO A 55 -0.71 15.18 5.12
CA PRO A 55 0.45 14.40 4.68
C PRO A 55 0.90 14.90 3.31
N LYS A 56 2.20 14.82 3.07
CA LYS A 56 2.75 15.12 1.74
C LYS A 56 2.53 13.94 0.81
N ARG A 57 2.46 14.20 -0.49
CA ARG A 57 2.52 13.14 -1.51
C ARG A 57 3.84 12.40 -1.42
N GLY A 58 3.84 11.10 -1.68
CA GLY A 58 5.01 10.25 -1.64
C GLY A 58 5.37 9.70 -0.25
N VAL A 59 4.69 10.14 0.82
CA VAL A 59 4.89 9.55 2.15
C VAL A 59 4.25 8.17 2.23
N ARG A 60 4.79 7.32 3.12
CA ARG A 60 4.35 5.94 3.27
C ARG A 60 3.34 5.79 4.40
N LEU A 61 2.24 5.13 4.11
CA LEU A 61 1.21 4.73 5.08
C LEU A 61 1.24 3.21 5.23
N ALA A 62 1.58 2.69 6.41
CA ALA A 62 1.39 1.29 6.74
C ALA A 62 0.05 1.12 7.45
N VAL A 63 -0.73 0.12 7.05
CA VAL A 63 -2.08 -0.12 7.55
C VAL A 63 -2.23 -1.55 8.03
N ALA A 64 -2.86 -1.71 9.19
CA ALA A 64 -3.29 -3.00 9.69
C ALA A 64 -4.77 -2.94 10.08
N LEU A 65 -5.53 -3.97 9.73
CA LEU A 65 -6.96 -4.11 10.00
C LEU A 65 -7.23 -5.42 10.74
N GLY A 66 -8.25 -5.45 11.57
CA GLY A 66 -8.62 -6.68 12.28
C GLY A 66 -9.75 -6.48 13.26
N TRP A 67 -9.84 -7.41 14.19
CA TRP A 67 -10.86 -7.43 15.23
C TRP A 67 -10.22 -7.51 16.60
N LYS A 68 -10.83 -6.89 17.60
CA LYS A 68 -10.34 -6.92 18.98
C LYS A 68 -10.08 -8.36 19.48
N ALA A 69 -10.90 -9.30 19.06
CA ALA A 69 -10.82 -10.70 19.49
C ALA A 69 -9.67 -11.49 18.81
N THR A 70 -9.33 -11.15 17.55
CA THR A 70 -8.34 -11.90 16.74
C THR A 70 -7.05 -11.13 16.46
N GLY A 71 -7.02 -9.84 16.79
CA GLY A 71 -5.88 -8.96 16.57
C GLY A 71 -5.84 -8.32 15.18
N LEU A 72 -4.79 -7.56 14.95
CA LEU A 72 -4.55 -6.82 13.71
C LEU A 72 -3.79 -7.70 12.70
N VAL A 73 -4.21 -7.62 11.45
CA VAL A 73 -3.52 -8.22 10.28
C VAL A 73 -2.90 -7.08 9.49
N ASP A 74 -1.61 -7.19 9.21
CA ASP A 74 -0.90 -6.24 8.35
C ASP A 74 -1.46 -6.30 6.93
N LYS A 75 -1.84 -5.14 6.40
CA LYS A 75 -2.37 -4.95 5.04
C LYS A 75 -1.35 -4.33 4.08
N GLY A 76 -0.15 -4.10 4.57
CA GLY A 76 0.96 -3.57 3.78
C GLY A 76 1.16 -2.07 3.87
N THR A 77 1.98 -1.57 2.96
CA THR A 77 2.39 -0.17 2.88
C THR A 77 1.88 0.46 1.59
N PHE A 78 1.33 1.65 1.72
CA PHE A 78 0.74 2.43 0.64
C PHE A 78 1.48 3.75 0.50
N ILE A 79 1.58 4.28 -0.71
CA ILE A 79 2.21 5.56 -0.99
C ILE A 79 1.12 6.58 -1.27
N VAL A 80 1.13 7.69 -0.52
CA VAL A 80 0.17 8.79 -0.69
C VAL A 80 0.36 9.42 -2.06
N ASP A 81 -0.64 9.37 -2.90
CA ASP A 81 -0.66 9.97 -4.24
C ASP A 81 -1.56 11.20 -4.35
N GLU A 82 -2.59 11.26 -3.52
CA GLU A 82 -3.51 12.39 -3.52
C GLU A 82 -3.92 12.78 -2.10
N VAL A 83 -3.99 14.08 -1.85
CA VAL A 83 -4.54 14.65 -0.61
C VAL A 83 -5.44 15.80 -0.99
N GLU A 84 -6.71 15.70 -0.59
CA GLU A 84 -7.74 16.67 -0.84
C GLU A 84 -8.24 17.26 0.47
N TYR A 85 -8.42 18.57 0.52
CA TYR A 85 -9.11 19.25 1.60
C TYR A 85 -10.40 19.85 1.07
N SER A 86 -11.51 19.49 1.70
CA SER A 86 -12.85 19.93 1.34
C SER A 86 -13.40 20.83 2.43
N GLY A 87 -13.61 22.10 2.13
CA GLY A 87 -14.25 23.05 3.06
C GLY A 87 -15.75 22.80 3.24
N ALA A 88 -16.36 23.52 4.22
CA ALA A 88 -17.76 23.42 4.64
C ALA A 88 -18.21 22.07 5.22
N ALA A 89 -17.29 21.23 5.61
CA ALA A 89 -17.32 20.14 6.57
C ALA A 89 -15.88 19.78 6.99
N ASP A 90 -14.89 20.53 6.51
CA ASP A 90 -13.47 20.42 6.89
C ASP A 90 -12.97 18.97 6.87
N ILE A 91 -13.12 18.33 5.71
CA ILE A 91 -12.73 16.93 5.52
C ILE A 91 -11.41 16.86 4.77
N ILE A 92 -10.49 16.09 5.33
CA ILE A 92 -9.26 15.68 4.66
C ILE A 92 -9.48 14.28 4.08
N THR A 93 -9.30 14.14 2.76
CA THR A 93 -9.29 12.86 2.07
C THR A 93 -7.88 12.54 1.64
N VAL A 94 -7.35 11.41 2.09
CA VAL A 94 -6.04 10.90 1.72
C VAL A 94 -6.23 9.65 0.90
N ARG A 95 -5.70 9.63 -0.33
CA ARG A 95 -5.67 8.46 -1.20
C ARG A 95 -4.24 7.97 -1.35
N ALA A 96 -4.05 6.68 -1.22
CA ALA A 96 -2.75 6.05 -1.32
C ALA A 96 -2.85 4.71 -2.07
N ARG A 97 -1.76 4.30 -2.72
CA ARG A 97 -1.68 3.06 -3.51
C ARG A 97 -0.56 2.16 -3.05
N SER A 98 -0.74 0.84 -3.17
CA SER A 98 0.24 -0.17 -2.74
C SER A 98 1.49 -0.24 -3.62
N ALA A 99 1.46 0.33 -4.81
CA ALA A 99 2.58 0.33 -5.75
C ALA A 99 3.09 1.76 -6.01
N ASP A 100 4.38 1.95 -5.82
CA ASP A 100 5.09 3.10 -6.36
C ASP A 100 5.35 2.82 -7.84
N LEU A 101 4.40 3.21 -8.68
CA LEU A 101 4.51 3.11 -10.13
C LEU A 101 5.40 4.26 -10.65
N THR A 102 6.68 4.21 -10.31
CA THR A 102 7.66 5.14 -10.85
C THR A 102 7.68 5.07 -12.37
N ALA A 103 8.05 6.18 -13.02
CA ALA A 103 8.04 6.29 -14.49
C ALA A 103 8.83 5.16 -15.18
N ASP A 104 9.92 4.70 -14.57
CA ASP A 104 10.77 3.63 -15.08
C ASP A 104 10.08 2.26 -15.17
N MET A 105 9.20 1.92 -14.24
CA MET A 105 8.46 0.65 -14.29
C MET A 105 7.37 0.63 -15.36
N ARG A 106 6.94 1.80 -15.86
CA ARG A 106 5.93 1.93 -16.92
C ARG A 106 6.53 1.91 -18.32
N THR A 107 7.85 1.98 -18.44
CA THR A 107 8.51 1.97 -19.74
C THR A 107 8.51 0.56 -20.30
N ARG A 108 7.86 0.38 -21.44
CA ARG A 108 7.89 -0.91 -22.14
C ARG A 108 9.32 -1.22 -22.59
N ARG A 109 9.83 -2.37 -22.18
CA ARG A 109 11.13 -2.90 -22.58
C ARG A 109 10.94 -4.27 -23.20
N GLU A 110 11.69 -4.56 -24.27
CA GLU A 110 11.75 -5.88 -24.88
C GLU A 110 13.09 -6.52 -24.53
N ARG A 111 13.04 -7.75 -24.03
CA ARG A 111 14.24 -8.51 -23.65
C ARG A 111 13.98 -10.00 -23.83
N SER A 112 14.97 -10.71 -24.34
CA SER A 112 14.92 -12.16 -24.48
C SER A 112 15.79 -12.82 -23.40
N TRP A 113 15.33 -13.95 -22.92
CA TRP A 113 16.02 -14.76 -21.93
C TRP A 113 16.20 -16.17 -22.44
N HIS A 114 17.39 -16.74 -22.23
CA HIS A 114 17.74 -18.07 -22.73
C HIS A 114 18.38 -18.91 -21.63
N ASN A 115 17.99 -20.19 -21.52
CA ASN A 115 18.55 -21.14 -20.56
C ASN A 115 18.71 -20.64 -19.15
N THR A 116 17.67 -20.00 -18.60
CA THR A 116 17.66 -19.40 -17.28
C THR A 116 16.54 -19.99 -16.40
N THR A 117 16.35 -19.43 -15.21
CA THR A 117 15.25 -19.79 -14.33
C THR A 117 14.36 -18.60 -14.08
N LEU A 118 13.10 -18.85 -13.72
CA LEU A 118 12.16 -17.78 -13.35
C LEU A 118 12.72 -16.90 -12.22
N GLY A 119 13.34 -17.50 -11.20
CA GLY A 119 13.96 -16.76 -10.10
C GLY A 119 15.09 -15.85 -10.58
N ALA A 120 15.95 -16.28 -11.50
CA ALA A 120 17.03 -15.47 -12.06
C ALA A 120 16.48 -14.26 -12.83
N VAL A 121 15.45 -14.46 -13.65
CA VAL A 121 14.79 -13.37 -14.39
C VAL A 121 14.20 -12.34 -13.42
N LEU A 122 13.44 -12.78 -12.41
CA LEU A 122 12.82 -11.90 -11.44
C LEU A 122 13.84 -11.16 -10.57
N ASN A 123 14.94 -11.80 -10.18
CA ASN A 123 16.03 -11.16 -9.46
C ASN A 123 16.69 -10.04 -10.28
N THR A 124 16.93 -10.28 -11.56
CA THR A 124 17.52 -9.27 -12.45
C THR A 124 16.59 -8.09 -12.63
N LEU A 125 15.30 -8.34 -12.94
CA LEU A 125 14.32 -7.27 -13.12
C LEU A 125 14.09 -6.45 -11.83
N ALA A 126 13.99 -7.12 -10.70
CA ALA A 126 13.83 -6.44 -9.41
C ALA A 126 15.05 -5.61 -9.05
N GLY A 127 16.26 -6.13 -9.27
CA GLY A 127 17.52 -5.42 -9.01
C GLY A 127 17.66 -4.14 -9.82
N GLU A 128 17.21 -4.12 -11.08
CA GLU A 128 17.20 -2.92 -11.93
C GLU A 128 16.33 -1.78 -11.38
N HIS A 129 15.32 -2.12 -10.59
CA HIS A 129 14.38 -1.17 -9.98
C HIS A 129 14.57 -1.00 -8.46
N GLY A 130 15.66 -1.51 -7.89
CA GLY A 130 15.91 -1.43 -6.45
C GLY A 130 14.90 -2.20 -5.60
N LEU A 131 14.26 -3.23 -6.17
CA LEU A 131 13.27 -4.07 -5.53
C LEU A 131 13.86 -5.41 -5.08
N THR A 132 13.26 -6.02 -4.07
CA THR A 132 13.59 -7.39 -3.63
C THR A 132 12.46 -8.32 -4.02
N PRO A 133 12.68 -9.29 -4.93
CA PRO A 133 11.64 -10.21 -5.35
C PRO A 133 11.35 -11.23 -4.25
N ARG A 134 10.08 -11.58 -4.10
CA ARG A 134 9.63 -12.68 -3.23
C ARG A 134 9.01 -13.76 -4.11
N VAL A 135 9.74 -14.82 -4.34
CA VAL A 135 9.32 -15.93 -5.21
C VAL A 135 9.34 -17.22 -4.41
N ALA A 136 8.26 -17.98 -4.46
CA ALA A 136 8.22 -19.31 -3.86
C ALA A 136 9.33 -20.18 -4.46
N GLU A 137 10.04 -20.97 -3.64
CA GLU A 137 11.23 -21.73 -4.04
C GLU A 137 10.95 -22.67 -5.22
N ALA A 138 9.79 -23.32 -5.21
CA ALA A 138 9.37 -24.20 -6.29
C ALA A 138 9.24 -23.47 -7.64
N LEU A 139 8.74 -22.23 -7.64
CA LEU A 139 8.59 -21.39 -8.83
C LEU A 139 9.94 -20.80 -9.26
N ALA A 140 10.77 -20.39 -8.30
CA ALA A 140 12.09 -19.82 -8.61
C ALA A 140 12.98 -20.76 -9.41
N ARG A 141 12.84 -22.07 -9.20
CA ARG A 141 13.59 -23.12 -9.89
C ARG A 141 13.02 -23.51 -11.24
N THR A 142 11.87 -22.96 -11.65
CA THR A 142 11.28 -23.25 -12.96
C THR A 142 12.26 -22.86 -14.07
N LYS A 143 12.66 -23.84 -14.88
CA LYS A 143 13.56 -23.61 -16.00
C LYS A 143 12.82 -22.93 -17.15
N LEU A 144 13.43 -21.90 -17.69
CA LEU A 144 12.96 -21.15 -18.85
C LEU A 144 13.97 -21.33 -19.97
N PRO A 145 13.75 -22.31 -20.91
CA PRO A 145 14.64 -22.50 -22.02
C PRO A 145 14.63 -21.31 -22.98
N HIS A 146 13.48 -20.65 -23.10
CA HIS A 146 13.27 -19.48 -23.96
C HIS A 146 12.13 -18.63 -23.45
N LEU A 147 12.31 -17.31 -23.35
CA LEU A 147 11.29 -16.33 -22.98
C LEU A 147 11.52 -15.03 -23.78
#